data_83bd2e15a63a0636d9bba1d094aadd77
#
_entry.id   83bd2e15a63a0636d9bba1d094aadd77
#
_cell.length_a   1.000
_cell.length_b   1.000
_cell.length_c   1.000
_cell.angle_alpha   90.00
_cell.angle_beta   90.00
_cell.angle_gamma   90.00
#
_symmetry.space_group_name_H-M   'P 1'
#
loop_
_entity.id
_entity.type
_entity.pdbx_description
1 polymer ?
#
loop_
_entity_poly.entity_id
_entity_poly.type
_entity_poly.pdbx_seq_one_letter_code
_entity_poly.pdbx_strand_id
1 'polypeptide(L)'
;AAELGGNLIIVVNDNDMSIAENHGGLYENLKALRETNGESKCNLFKAMGLDYIYVKEGNKVADLIEAFKQVKDTKKAVVVHINTQKGKGYKLAEEHKEDWHYCAPFDVETGKPLDSFDGEDFSSVTAQYLLKKMKEDKKVVAITSATPTVMGFTEDKRKEAGKQFIGHTKSPF
;
A
#
# COMPACT_ATOMS: atom_id res chain seq x y z
N ALA A 1 -3.01 -16.50 -17.11
CA ALA A 1 -4.25 -16.85 -16.41
C ALA A 1 -5.46 -16.78 -17.33
N ALA A 2 -5.70 -15.67 -18.02
CA ALA A 2 -6.88 -15.50 -18.91
C ALA A 2 -6.98 -16.56 -20.01
N GLU A 3 -5.86 -16.92 -20.65
CA GLU A 3 -5.80 -17.89 -21.75
C GLU A 3 -5.93 -19.36 -21.32
N LEU A 4 -5.69 -19.67 -20.05
CA LEU A 4 -5.69 -21.07 -19.58
C LEU A 4 -7.10 -21.64 -19.41
N GLY A 5 -8.15 -20.83 -19.48
CA GLY A 5 -9.55 -21.29 -19.43
C GLY A 5 -9.94 -21.98 -18.12
N GLY A 6 -9.34 -21.56 -17.00
CA GLY A 6 -9.59 -22.17 -15.69
C GLY A 6 -10.56 -21.37 -14.83
N ASN A 7 -10.97 -21.94 -13.71
CA ASN A 7 -11.84 -21.32 -12.70
C ASN A 7 -11.01 -20.53 -11.64
N LEU A 8 -10.06 -19.72 -12.08
CA LEU A 8 -9.19 -18.96 -11.19
C LEU A 8 -9.89 -17.70 -10.68
N ILE A 9 -9.98 -17.54 -9.37
CA ILE A 9 -10.45 -16.31 -8.72
C ILE A 9 -9.22 -15.56 -8.19
N ILE A 10 -8.97 -14.37 -8.72
CA ILE A 10 -7.86 -13.50 -8.33
C ILE A 10 -8.43 -12.40 -7.42
N VAL A 11 -8.04 -12.39 -6.17
CA VAL A 11 -8.46 -11.35 -5.22
C VAL A 11 -7.44 -10.23 -5.21
N VAL A 12 -7.88 -9.02 -5.58
CA VAL A 12 -7.08 -7.80 -5.46
C VAL A 12 -7.60 -7.02 -4.27
N ASN A 13 -6.88 -7.09 -3.14
CA ASN A 13 -7.18 -6.29 -1.96
C ASN A 13 -6.53 -4.92 -2.12
N ASP A 14 -7.34 -3.94 -2.50
CA ASP A 14 -6.91 -2.57 -2.76
C ASP A 14 -7.27 -1.67 -1.58
N ASN A 15 -6.27 -1.28 -0.81
CA ASN A 15 -6.41 -0.33 0.31
C ASN A 15 -5.60 0.96 0.10
N ASP A 16 -5.17 1.21 -1.16
CA ASP A 16 -4.38 2.37 -1.58
C ASP A 16 -3.00 2.51 -0.94
N MET A 17 -2.56 1.47 -0.24
CA MET A 17 -1.30 1.46 0.51
C MET A 17 -0.52 0.16 0.24
N SER A 18 0.79 0.32 0.16
CA SER A 18 1.76 -0.74 0.52
C SER A 18 2.18 -0.55 1.98
N ILE A 19 3.47 -0.46 2.28
CA ILE A 19 3.94 0.09 3.56
C ILE A 19 3.66 1.59 3.56
N ALA A 20 4.17 2.30 2.54
CA ALA A 20 3.85 3.70 2.24
C ALA A 20 2.76 3.80 1.15
N GLU A 21 2.35 5.01 0.79
CA GLU A 21 1.41 5.27 -0.31
C GLU A 21 1.94 4.73 -1.64
N ASN A 22 1.04 4.20 -2.45
CA ASN A 22 1.34 3.65 -3.77
C ASN A 22 1.26 4.74 -4.85
N HIS A 23 2.15 4.63 -5.87
CA HIS A 23 2.18 5.52 -7.02
C HIS A 23 2.42 4.74 -8.32
N GLY A 24 2.11 5.40 -9.45
CA GLY A 24 2.32 4.86 -10.80
C GLY A 24 1.07 4.31 -11.45
N GLY A 25 1.16 3.96 -12.73
CA GLY A 25 0.01 3.72 -13.60
C GLY A 25 -0.93 2.60 -13.14
N LEU A 26 -0.42 1.55 -12.47
CA LEU A 26 -1.28 0.51 -11.90
C LEU A 26 -2.18 1.11 -10.81
N TYR A 27 -1.60 1.89 -9.90
CA TYR A 27 -2.34 2.46 -8.77
C TYR A 27 -3.28 3.57 -9.19
N GLU A 28 -2.93 4.34 -10.22
CA GLU A 28 -3.84 5.30 -10.84
C GLU A 28 -5.04 4.60 -11.49
N ASN A 29 -4.81 3.44 -12.12
CA ASN A 29 -5.89 2.62 -12.66
C ASN A 29 -6.79 2.06 -11.56
N LEU A 30 -6.22 1.51 -10.48
CA LEU A 30 -6.98 1.05 -9.31
C LEU A 30 -7.79 2.19 -8.69
N LYS A 31 -7.20 3.38 -8.57
CA LYS A 31 -7.89 4.59 -8.09
C LYS A 31 -9.08 4.95 -8.98
N ALA A 32 -8.89 4.99 -10.30
CA ALA A 32 -9.98 5.26 -11.24
C ALA A 32 -11.10 4.22 -11.13
N LEU A 33 -10.76 2.95 -10.91
CA LEU A 33 -11.73 1.88 -10.68
C LEU A 33 -12.49 2.08 -9.36
N ARG A 34 -11.83 2.50 -8.28
CA ARG A 34 -12.51 2.83 -7.01
C ARG A 34 -13.49 4.00 -7.15
N GLU A 35 -13.03 5.09 -7.78
CA GLU A 35 -13.82 6.32 -7.96
C GLU A 35 -15.06 6.11 -8.85
N THR A 36 -15.01 5.14 -9.76
CA THR A 36 -16.10 4.82 -10.70
C THR A 36 -16.88 3.56 -10.31
N ASN A 37 -16.71 3.02 -9.10
CA ASN A 37 -17.30 1.74 -8.67
C ASN A 37 -17.04 0.59 -9.65
N GLY A 38 -15.83 0.52 -10.21
CA GLY A 38 -15.42 -0.49 -11.16
C GLY A 38 -15.78 -0.22 -12.63
N GLU A 39 -16.45 0.90 -12.94
CA GLU A 39 -17.00 1.23 -14.26
C GLU A 39 -16.04 2.08 -15.13
N SER A 40 -14.79 2.25 -14.72
CA SER A 40 -13.80 2.98 -15.53
C SER A 40 -13.68 2.36 -16.93
N LYS A 41 -13.67 3.22 -17.96
CA LYS A 41 -13.42 2.80 -19.35
C LYS A 41 -12.04 2.16 -19.52
N CYS A 42 -11.05 2.60 -18.73
CA CYS A 42 -9.74 1.97 -18.65
C CYS A 42 -9.75 1.01 -17.46
N ASN A 43 -9.80 -0.28 -17.73
CA ASN A 43 -9.71 -1.34 -16.74
C ASN A 43 -8.62 -2.32 -17.17
N LEU A 44 -7.47 -2.26 -16.48
CA LEU A 44 -6.30 -3.08 -16.78
C LEU A 44 -6.63 -4.58 -16.78
N PHE A 45 -7.46 -5.03 -15.85
CA PHE A 45 -7.82 -6.44 -15.70
C PHE A 45 -8.66 -6.93 -16.90
N LYS A 46 -9.65 -6.13 -17.32
CA LYS A 46 -10.44 -6.42 -18.52
C LYS A 46 -9.58 -6.37 -19.78
N ALA A 47 -8.63 -5.44 -19.88
CA ALA A 47 -7.68 -5.36 -20.99
C ALA A 47 -6.77 -6.60 -21.08
N MET A 48 -6.48 -7.28 -19.96
CA MET A 48 -5.77 -8.57 -19.94
C MET A 48 -6.67 -9.78 -20.21
N GLY A 49 -7.94 -9.60 -20.58
CA GLY A 49 -8.88 -10.67 -20.85
C GLY A 49 -9.48 -11.37 -19.63
N LEU A 50 -9.40 -10.75 -18.45
CA LEU A 50 -9.99 -11.26 -17.22
C LEU A 50 -11.40 -10.75 -17.03
N ASP A 51 -12.30 -11.58 -16.53
CA ASP A 51 -13.57 -11.11 -15.98
C ASP A 51 -13.30 -10.28 -14.71
N TYR A 52 -14.19 -9.35 -14.39
CA TYR A 52 -13.93 -8.39 -13.32
C TYR A 52 -15.20 -8.04 -12.56
N ILE A 53 -15.13 -8.09 -11.23
CA ILE A 53 -16.14 -7.52 -10.33
C ILE A 53 -15.46 -6.62 -9.30
N TYR A 54 -16.21 -5.60 -8.84
CA TYR A 54 -15.75 -4.64 -7.84
C TYR A 54 -16.58 -4.73 -6.57
N VAL A 55 -15.90 -4.73 -5.42
CA VAL A 55 -16.53 -4.74 -4.09
C VAL A 55 -16.15 -3.45 -3.37
N LYS A 56 -17.10 -2.52 -3.31
CA LYS A 56 -16.88 -1.19 -2.71
C LYS A 56 -16.63 -1.27 -1.21
N GLU A 57 -17.39 -2.07 -0.51
CA GLU A 57 -17.37 -2.18 0.96
C GLU A 57 -16.60 -3.43 1.40
N GLY A 58 -15.33 -3.54 1.00
CA GLY A 58 -14.51 -4.73 1.20
C GLY A 58 -14.18 -5.06 2.66
N ASN A 59 -14.43 -4.16 3.61
CA ASN A 59 -14.36 -4.46 5.03
C ASN A 59 -15.68 -5.07 5.60
N LYS A 60 -16.75 -5.18 4.78
CA LYS A 60 -17.99 -5.83 5.18
C LYS A 60 -18.03 -7.27 4.70
N VAL A 61 -18.04 -8.20 5.64
CA VAL A 61 -18.04 -9.64 5.35
C VAL A 61 -19.25 -10.07 4.50
N ALA A 62 -20.42 -9.48 4.72
CA ALA A 62 -21.63 -9.78 3.93
C ALA A 62 -21.42 -9.48 2.43
N ASP A 63 -20.83 -8.32 2.10
CA ASP A 63 -20.57 -7.91 0.71
C ASP A 63 -19.52 -8.82 0.04
N LEU A 64 -18.52 -9.28 0.80
CA LEU A 64 -17.56 -10.27 0.33
C LEU A 64 -18.22 -11.62 0.03
N ILE A 65 -19.10 -12.10 0.92
CA ILE A 65 -19.85 -13.36 0.71
C ILE A 65 -20.66 -13.27 -0.58
N GLU A 66 -21.37 -12.18 -0.80
CA GLU A 66 -22.18 -12.00 -2.02
C GLU A 66 -21.32 -11.94 -3.28
N ALA A 67 -20.18 -11.26 -3.22
CA ALA A 67 -19.24 -11.22 -4.34
C ALA A 67 -18.68 -12.62 -4.66
N PHE A 68 -18.25 -13.37 -3.65
CA PHE A 68 -17.72 -14.73 -3.87
C PHE A 68 -18.79 -15.73 -4.32
N LYS A 69 -20.05 -15.59 -3.90
CA LYS A 69 -21.16 -16.39 -4.44
C LYS A 69 -21.34 -16.20 -5.95
N GLN A 70 -21.13 -14.97 -6.46
CA GLN A 70 -21.24 -14.68 -7.89
C GLN A 70 -20.17 -15.38 -8.72
N VAL A 71 -18.96 -15.57 -8.16
CA VAL A 71 -17.81 -16.07 -8.91
C VAL A 71 -17.37 -17.49 -8.56
N LYS A 72 -17.90 -18.11 -7.51
CA LYS A 72 -17.47 -19.44 -7.03
C LYS A 72 -17.53 -20.54 -8.09
N ASP A 73 -18.47 -20.45 -9.03
CA ASP A 73 -18.68 -21.43 -10.09
C ASP A 73 -18.21 -20.92 -11.47
N THR A 74 -17.36 -19.88 -11.49
CA THR A 74 -16.83 -19.30 -12.74
C THR A 74 -16.12 -20.36 -13.59
N LYS A 75 -16.21 -20.19 -14.92
CA LYS A 75 -15.47 -21.00 -15.89
C LYS A 75 -14.32 -20.25 -16.56
N LYS A 76 -14.12 -19.01 -16.16
CA LYS A 76 -13.05 -18.13 -16.62
C LYS A 76 -12.31 -17.54 -15.44
N ALA A 77 -11.10 -17.09 -15.68
CA ALA A 77 -10.36 -16.32 -14.69
C ALA A 77 -11.05 -14.99 -14.40
N VAL A 78 -11.33 -14.71 -13.15
CA VAL A 78 -12.04 -13.50 -12.71
C VAL A 78 -11.26 -12.77 -11.64
N VAL A 79 -11.23 -11.45 -11.70
CA VAL A 79 -10.70 -10.57 -10.67
C VAL A 79 -11.83 -10.10 -9.77
N VAL A 80 -11.68 -10.32 -8.48
CA VAL A 80 -12.49 -9.72 -7.42
C VAL A 80 -11.68 -8.59 -6.81
N HIS A 81 -11.96 -7.36 -7.25
CA HIS A 81 -11.30 -6.16 -6.76
C HIS A 81 -12.03 -5.63 -5.54
N ILE A 82 -11.40 -5.74 -4.39
CA ILE A 82 -11.96 -5.41 -3.09
C ILE A 82 -11.35 -4.09 -2.60
N ASN A 83 -12.19 -3.07 -2.41
CA ASN A 83 -11.74 -1.82 -1.80
C ASN A 83 -11.84 -1.94 -0.27
N THR A 84 -10.71 -1.85 0.41
CA THR A 84 -10.63 -1.91 1.87
C THR A 84 -9.98 -0.65 2.43
N GLN A 85 -10.21 -0.40 3.71
CA GLN A 85 -9.52 0.64 4.46
C GLN A 85 -8.47 -0.01 5.37
N LYS A 86 -7.19 0.33 5.16
CA LYS A 86 -6.10 -0.08 6.04
C LYS A 86 -6.30 0.50 7.44
N GLY A 87 -6.14 -0.32 8.47
CA GLY A 87 -6.35 0.10 9.85
C GLY A 87 -7.82 0.16 10.31
N LYS A 88 -8.77 -0.32 9.48
CA LYS A 88 -10.20 -0.25 9.75
C LYS A 88 -10.59 -0.77 11.13
N GLY A 89 -11.28 0.09 11.91
CA GLY A 89 -11.76 -0.22 13.24
C GLY A 89 -10.87 0.32 14.38
N TYR A 90 -9.69 0.85 14.05
CA TYR A 90 -8.82 1.52 15.02
C TYR A 90 -8.42 2.91 14.52
N LYS A 91 -8.94 3.95 15.16
CA LYS A 91 -8.84 5.34 14.68
C LYS A 91 -7.40 5.78 14.39
N LEU A 92 -6.45 5.51 15.29
CA LEU A 92 -5.05 5.87 15.10
C LEU A 92 -4.44 5.19 13.86
N ALA A 93 -4.80 3.92 13.60
CA ALA A 93 -4.34 3.22 12.41
C ALA A 93 -5.02 3.70 11.11
N GLU A 94 -6.25 4.17 11.18
CA GLU A 94 -6.95 4.77 10.04
C GLU A 94 -6.34 6.13 9.65
N GLU A 95 -5.87 6.91 10.64
CA GLU A 95 -5.27 8.24 10.46
C GLU A 95 -3.79 8.18 10.08
N HIS A 96 -3.04 7.19 10.59
CA HIS A 96 -1.59 7.04 10.43
C HIS A 96 -1.20 5.69 9.81
N LYS A 97 -1.71 5.39 8.63
CA LYS A 97 -1.66 4.07 7.99
C LYS A 97 -0.25 3.51 7.76
N GLU A 98 0.75 4.37 7.54
CA GLU A 98 2.14 3.96 7.36
C GLU A 98 2.73 3.44 8.67
N ASP A 99 2.53 4.18 9.77
CA ASP A 99 3.08 3.84 11.09
C ASP A 99 2.48 2.54 11.64
N TRP A 100 1.22 2.25 11.26
CA TRP A 100 0.48 1.06 11.66
C TRP A 100 0.56 -0.10 10.67
N HIS A 101 1.51 -0.08 9.73
CA HIS A 101 1.73 -1.24 8.86
C HIS A 101 2.23 -2.45 9.65
N TYR A 102 3.13 -2.22 10.60
CA TYR A 102 3.60 -3.17 11.60
C TYR A 102 3.81 -2.43 12.92
N CYS A 103 3.34 -3.00 14.00
CA CYS A 103 3.58 -2.48 15.34
C CYS A 103 3.89 -3.63 16.32
N ALA A 104 4.80 -3.37 17.25
CA ALA A 104 5.01 -4.19 18.43
C ALA A 104 3.77 -4.11 19.36
N PRO A 105 3.66 -4.92 20.41
CA PRO A 105 2.60 -4.76 21.40
C PRO A 105 2.50 -3.32 21.89
N PHE A 106 1.28 -2.79 21.95
CA PHE A 106 1.01 -1.40 22.26
C PHE A 106 -0.21 -1.26 23.19
N ASP A 107 -0.30 -0.13 23.88
CA ASP A 107 -1.47 0.28 24.63
C ASP A 107 -2.58 0.74 23.70
N VAL A 108 -3.74 0.09 23.73
CA VAL A 108 -4.84 0.31 22.80
C VAL A 108 -5.47 1.70 22.92
N GLU A 109 -5.44 2.30 24.10
CA GLU A 109 -6.06 3.62 24.32
C GLU A 109 -5.17 4.74 23.79
N THR A 110 -3.86 4.61 23.99
CA THR A 110 -2.89 5.66 23.65
C THR A 110 -2.14 5.42 22.34
N GLY A 111 -2.13 4.17 21.84
CA GLY A 111 -1.33 3.75 20.69
C GLY A 111 0.17 3.68 20.96
N LYS A 112 0.61 3.87 22.20
CA LYS A 112 2.04 3.86 22.55
C LYS A 112 2.56 2.42 22.65
N PRO A 113 3.79 2.15 22.15
CA PRO A 113 4.44 0.85 22.36
C PRO A 113 4.54 0.53 23.85
N LEU A 114 4.32 -0.73 24.21
CA LEU A 114 4.52 -1.21 25.61
C LEU A 114 5.99 -1.33 25.92
N ASP A 115 6.81 -1.67 24.92
CA ASP A 115 8.26 -1.71 25.04
C ASP A 115 8.85 -0.66 24.08
N SER A 116 9.68 0.24 24.59
CA SER A 116 10.47 1.19 23.81
C SER A 116 11.93 0.79 23.81
N PHE A 117 12.53 0.72 22.63
CA PHE A 117 13.98 0.59 22.51
C PHE A 117 14.59 1.99 22.38
N ASP A 118 15.24 2.47 23.42
CA ASP A 118 15.83 3.81 23.47
C ASP A 118 17.29 3.86 22.92
N GLY A 119 17.73 2.80 22.24
CA GLY A 119 19.05 2.69 21.64
C GLY A 119 19.12 3.11 20.19
N GLU A 120 20.37 3.35 19.72
CA GLU A 120 20.60 3.48 18.27
C GLU A 120 20.48 2.11 17.61
N ASP A 121 19.69 2.04 16.53
CA ASP A 121 19.60 0.88 15.66
C ASP A 121 20.33 1.13 14.33
N PHE A 122 20.57 0.06 13.57
CA PHE A 122 21.25 0.17 12.27
C PHE A 122 20.53 1.09 11.28
N SER A 123 19.19 1.15 11.35
CA SER A 123 18.38 1.97 10.47
C SER A 123 18.58 3.45 10.76
N SER A 124 18.54 3.84 12.03
CA SER A 124 18.73 5.23 12.45
C SER A 124 20.14 5.73 12.16
N VAL A 125 21.15 4.91 12.46
CA VAL A 125 22.56 5.23 12.16
C VAL A 125 22.80 5.37 10.65
N THR A 126 22.27 4.44 9.85
CA THR A 126 22.41 4.48 8.39
C THR A 126 21.74 5.72 7.81
N ALA A 127 20.53 6.04 8.22
CA ALA A 127 19.81 7.21 7.73
C ALA A 127 20.52 8.52 8.10
N GLN A 128 21.02 8.64 9.32
CA GLN A 128 21.79 9.80 9.77
C GLN A 128 23.08 9.98 8.94
N TYR A 129 23.81 8.88 8.72
CA TYR A 129 25.02 8.89 7.90
C TYR A 129 24.74 9.33 6.47
N LEU A 130 23.68 8.76 5.84
CA LEU A 130 23.29 9.12 4.48
C LEU A 130 22.86 10.58 4.39
N LEU A 131 22.04 11.08 5.33
CA LEU A 131 21.65 12.49 5.36
C LEU A 131 22.86 13.42 5.48
N LYS A 132 23.85 13.07 6.30
CA LYS A 132 25.12 13.82 6.36
C LYS A 132 25.81 13.84 5.01
N LYS A 133 25.94 12.69 4.34
CA LYS A 133 26.57 12.59 3.02
C LYS A 133 25.79 13.35 1.94
N MET A 134 24.48 13.35 1.96
CA MET A 134 23.65 14.13 1.06
C MET A 134 23.83 15.65 1.21
N LYS A 135 24.12 16.13 2.42
CA LYS A 135 24.46 17.54 2.64
C LYS A 135 25.82 17.90 2.04
N GLU A 136 26.79 16.99 2.12
CA GLU A 136 28.16 17.16 1.59
C GLU A 136 28.22 17.04 0.06
N ASP A 137 27.44 16.10 -0.53
CA ASP A 137 27.46 15.83 -1.96
C ASP A 137 26.04 15.65 -2.52
N LYS A 138 25.66 16.49 -3.48
CA LYS A 138 24.35 16.45 -4.16
C LYS A 138 24.14 15.24 -5.07
N LYS A 139 25.17 14.47 -5.36
CA LYS A 139 25.11 13.23 -6.15
C LYS A 139 24.77 12.00 -5.30
N VAL A 140 24.88 12.11 -3.97
CA VAL A 140 24.48 11.03 -3.07
C VAL A 140 22.94 10.94 -3.04
N VAL A 141 22.41 9.78 -3.32
CA VAL A 141 20.97 9.50 -3.28
C VAL A 141 20.70 8.21 -2.49
N ALA A 142 19.58 8.16 -1.81
CA ALA A 142 19.07 6.94 -1.19
C ALA A 142 17.82 6.47 -1.95
N ILE A 143 17.79 5.18 -2.30
CA ILE A 143 16.67 4.56 -3.02
C ILE A 143 16.15 3.39 -2.19
N THR A 144 14.85 3.34 -1.96
CA THR A 144 14.19 2.23 -1.28
C THR A 144 12.88 1.86 -1.95
N SER A 145 12.55 0.56 -1.95
CA SER A 145 11.32 0.03 -2.52
C SER A 145 10.24 -0.05 -1.45
N ALA A 146 9.50 1.05 -1.24
CA ALA A 146 8.35 1.17 -0.35
C ALA A 146 8.59 0.86 1.15
N THR A 147 9.84 0.93 1.61
CA THR A 147 10.23 0.66 3.00
C THR A 147 11.02 1.81 3.65
N PRO A 148 10.61 3.08 3.49
CA PRO A 148 11.42 4.21 3.95
C PRO A 148 11.61 4.21 5.47
N THR A 149 10.56 4.01 6.24
CA THR A 149 10.59 4.08 7.70
C THR A 149 11.45 2.96 8.29
N VAL A 150 11.35 1.73 7.75
CA VAL A 150 12.18 0.58 8.16
C VAL A 150 13.67 0.84 7.89
N MET A 151 13.99 1.65 6.89
CA MET A 151 15.37 2.07 6.58
C MET A 151 15.78 3.34 7.35
N GLY A 152 15.01 3.75 8.36
CA GLY A 152 15.29 4.90 9.20
C GLY A 152 14.95 6.25 8.56
N PHE A 153 14.39 6.29 7.34
CA PHE A 153 13.92 7.51 6.69
C PHE A 153 12.48 7.79 7.06
N THR A 154 12.28 8.32 8.27
CA THR A 154 11.01 8.86 8.73
C THR A 154 10.53 10.00 7.82
N GLU A 155 9.27 10.42 7.95
CA GLU A 155 8.71 11.50 7.12
C GLU A 155 9.57 12.78 7.17
N ASP A 156 10.04 13.18 8.34
CA ASP A 156 10.89 14.37 8.50
C ASP A 156 12.25 14.20 7.83
N LYS A 157 12.88 13.04 7.96
CA LYS A 157 14.15 12.74 7.30
C LYS A 157 14.00 12.67 5.77
N ARG A 158 12.87 12.22 5.26
CA ARG A 158 12.56 12.27 3.81
C ARG A 158 12.40 13.71 3.33
N LYS A 159 11.72 14.56 4.11
CA LYS A 159 11.61 16.00 3.82
C LYS A 159 12.99 16.68 3.82
N GLU A 160 13.86 16.34 4.78
CA GLU A 160 15.22 16.84 4.88
C GLU A 160 16.07 16.41 3.67
N ALA A 161 16.00 15.16 3.27
CA ALA A 161 16.73 14.62 2.11
C ALA A 161 16.24 15.21 0.78
N GLY A 162 14.96 15.57 0.68
CA GLY A 162 14.34 16.16 -0.50
C GLY A 162 14.53 15.27 -1.74
N LYS A 163 15.04 15.85 -2.83
CA LYS A 163 15.24 15.14 -4.12
C LYS A 163 16.31 14.04 -4.07
N GLN A 164 17.11 13.97 -3.02
CA GLN A 164 18.15 12.94 -2.86
C GLN A 164 17.59 11.65 -2.23
N PHE A 165 16.33 11.66 -1.81
CA PHE A 165 15.61 10.45 -1.39
C PHE A 165 14.63 10.03 -2.47
N ILE A 166 14.78 8.79 -2.97
CA ILE A 166 13.91 8.19 -3.98
C ILE A 166 13.26 6.97 -3.34
N GLY A 167 12.01 7.13 -2.97
CA GLY A 167 11.15 6.05 -2.48
C GLY A 167 9.89 5.99 -3.32
N HIS A 168 9.06 5.00 -3.10
CA HIS A 168 7.73 4.93 -3.74
C HIS A 168 6.74 5.96 -3.16
N THR A 169 7.24 7.03 -2.52
CA THR A 169 6.45 8.15 -2.05
C THR A 169 6.75 9.35 -2.93
N LYS A 170 5.80 9.75 -3.75
CA LYS A 170 5.83 10.91 -4.66
C LYS A 170 7.20 11.11 -5.33
N SER A 171 7.38 10.48 -6.49
CA SER A 171 8.41 10.94 -7.43
C SER A 171 8.16 12.40 -7.75
N PRO A 172 9.17 13.27 -7.66
CA PRO A 172 9.04 14.66 -8.11
C PRO A 172 9.12 14.81 -9.65
N PHE A 173 8.87 13.71 -10.38
CA PHE A 173 8.83 13.70 -11.84
C PHE A 173 7.41 13.47 -12.35
#